data_5393c8ba92e60a78a88a5068f19635a7
#
_entry.id   5393c8ba92e60a78a88a5068f19635a7
#
_cell.length_a   1.000
_cell.length_b   1.000
_cell.length_c   1.000
_cell.angle_alpha   90.00
_cell.angle_beta   90.00
_cell.angle_gamma   90.00
#
_symmetry.space_group_name_H-M   'P 1'
#
loop_
_entity.id
_entity.type
_entity.pdbx_description
1 polymer ?
#
loop_
_entity_poly.entity_id
_entity_poly.type
_entity_poly.pdbx_seq_one_letter_code
_entity_poly.pdbx_strand_id
1 'polypeptide(L)'
;MRKLISIITLSIITLVPLKADEGMWLIQNINSALEKKMQERGLALSAGEIYNADAPGSSVSDAIVSLGFYCTGSIISDNGLMITNHHCAYSDIYAMSTPEHNYLEEGYWAVTEDLEKPVPGKEAFFLKRVLDVTAEVERLRAEYEASGQVLGSRKMSYLMEKKYKADTGMEAFLSSMWAGEKYYMSLYEVYTDLRLVAAPPVSVAAFGGDVDNWEWPQQYSDSATYRIYTAPDGSPADYSGDNVPFKPLRKLEISLEGYKPGDFTMV
;
A
#
# COMPACT_ATOMS: atom_id res chain seq x y z
N MET A 1 -42.26 -7.49 39.97
CA MET A 1 -42.09 -8.52 38.94
C MET A 1 -41.76 -7.93 37.56
N ARG A 2 -42.55 -7.04 36.95
CA ARG A 2 -42.28 -6.47 35.63
C ARG A 2 -40.92 -5.76 35.51
N LYS A 3 -40.51 -4.95 36.51
CA LYS A 3 -39.19 -4.26 36.53
C LYS A 3 -38.00 -5.23 36.67
N LEU A 4 -38.18 -6.34 37.40
CA LEU A 4 -37.12 -7.35 37.53
C LEU A 4 -36.91 -8.12 36.24
N ILE A 5 -38.00 -8.45 35.53
CA ILE A 5 -37.97 -9.11 34.21
C ILE A 5 -37.26 -8.19 33.18
N SER A 6 -37.55 -6.89 33.19
CA SER A 6 -36.92 -5.93 32.28
C SER A 6 -35.38 -5.81 32.53
N ILE A 7 -34.96 -5.85 33.79
CA ILE A 7 -33.52 -5.81 34.13
C ILE A 7 -32.81 -7.09 33.71
N ILE A 8 -33.43 -8.25 33.91
CA ILE A 8 -32.88 -9.55 33.50
C ILE A 8 -32.80 -9.64 31.97
N THR A 9 -33.81 -9.17 31.25
CA THR A 9 -33.78 -9.13 29.77
C THR A 9 -32.72 -8.21 29.24
N LEU A 10 -32.53 -7.04 29.86
CA LEU A 10 -31.42 -6.09 29.47
C LEU A 10 -30.04 -6.67 29.77
N SER A 11 -29.87 -7.37 30.90
CA SER A 11 -28.61 -8.03 31.27
C SER A 11 -28.26 -9.22 30.35
N ILE A 12 -29.25 -9.92 29.82
CA ILE A 12 -29.03 -11.03 28.89
C ILE A 12 -28.61 -10.50 27.51
N ILE A 13 -29.16 -9.36 27.07
CA ILE A 13 -28.74 -8.71 25.81
C ILE A 13 -27.30 -8.25 25.85
N THR A 14 -26.78 -7.84 27.02
CA THR A 14 -25.37 -7.44 27.18
C THR A 14 -24.39 -8.62 27.25
N LEU A 15 -24.87 -9.87 27.35
CA LEU A 15 -24.04 -11.08 27.38
C LEU A 15 -23.88 -11.77 26.01
N VAL A 16 -24.50 -11.23 24.97
CA VAL A 16 -24.19 -11.70 23.62
C VAL A 16 -22.77 -11.25 23.26
N PRO A 17 -21.81 -12.17 23.09
CA PRO A 17 -20.49 -11.77 22.66
C PRO A 17 -20.61 -11.12 21.29
N LEU A 18 -20.34 -9.82 21.23
CA LEU A 18 -20.15 -9.12 19.96
C LEU A 18 -18.93 -9.75 19.29
N LYS A 19 -19.15 -10.59 18.31
CA LYS A 19 -18.09 -11.08 17.43
C LYS A 19 -17.74 -9.94 16.49
N ALA A 20 -16.75 -9.16 16.88
CA ALA A 20 -16.07 -8.26 15.97
C ALA A 20 -14.96 -9.04 15.26
N ASP A 21 -14.82 -8.83 13.97
CA ASP A 21 -13.69 -9.34 13.23
C ASP A 21 -12.48 -8.47 13.51
N GLU A 22 -11.38 -9.11 13.91
CA GLU A 22 -10.08 -8.47 14.04
C GLU A 22 -9.47 -8.30 12.65
N GLY A 23 -8.73 -7.22 12.43
CA GLY A 23 -8.03 -6.92 11.19
C GLY A 23 -6.83 -6.00 11.42
N MET A 24 -6.23 -5.47 10.36
CA MET A 24 -5.09 -4.57 10.41
C MET A 24 -3.83 -5.20 11.03
N TRP A 25 -3.56 -6.44 10.70
CA TRP A 25 -2.35 -7.12 11.15
C TRP A 25 -1.14 -6.72 10.32
N LEU A 26 -0.01 -6.53 10.98
CA LEU A 26 1.26 -6.29 10.31
C LEU A 26 1.69 -7.58 9.59
N ILE A 27 1.99 -7.48 8.29
CA ILE A 27 2.29 -8.65 7.44
C ILE A 27 3.48 -9.46 7.92
N GLN A 28 4.51 -8.82 8.47
CA GLN A 28 5.69 -9.47 9.04
C GLN A 28 5.40 -10.19 10.37
N ASN A 29 4.25 -9.97 10.98
CA ASN A 29 3.85 -10.58 12.25
C ASN A 29 2.81 -11.68 12.09
N ILE A 30 2.46 -12.06 10.85
CA ILE A 30 1.57 -13.18 10.59
C ILE A 30 2.28 -14.48 10.99
N ASN A 31 1.93 -14.96 12.17
CA ASN A 31 2.42 -16.23 12.70
C ASN A 31 1.41 -17.36 12.41
N SER A 32 1.78 -18.59 12.72
CA SER A 32 0.95 -19.79 12.45
C SER A 32 -0.45 -19.73 13.10
N ALA A 33 -0.60 -19.08 14.24
CA ALA A 33 -1.90 -18.96 14.91
C ALA A 33 -2.81 -17.96 14.18
N LEU A 34 -2.23 -16.84 13.74
CA LEU A 34 -2.96 -15.84 12.95
C LEU A 34 -3.27 -16.35 11.55
N GLU A 35 -2.30 -16.98 10.88
CA GLU A 35 -2.49 -17.63 9.58
C GLU A 35 -3.67 -18.61 9.63
N LYS A 36 -3.72 -19.48 10.66
CA LYS A 36 -4.83 -20.40 10.85
C LYS A 36 -6.18 -19.68 11.01
N LYS A 37 -6.23 -18.61 11.80
CA LYS A 37 -7.44 -17.76 11.93
C LYS A 37 -7.90 -17.18 10.58
N MET A 38 -6.95 -16.71 9.77
CA MET A 38 -7.24 -16.15 8.44
C MET A 38 -7.74 -17.25 7.48
N GLN A 39 -7.13 -18.43 7.53
CA GLN A 39 -7.54 -19.59 6.74
C GLN A 39 -8.92 -20.11 7.13
N GLU A 40 -9.28 -20.11 8.42
CA GLU A 40 -10.64 -20.43 8.91
C GLU A 40 -11.71 -19.46 8.37
N ARG A 41 -11.27 -18.26 7.91
CA ARG A 41 -12.11 -17.23 7.28
C ARG A 41 -12.05 -17.23 5.76
N GLY A 42 -11.37 -18.19 5.15
CA GLY A 42 -11.31 -18.37 3.70
C GLY A 42 -10.02 -17.95 3.02
N LEU A 43 -8.98 -17.49 3.76
CA LEU A 43 -7.68 -17.25 3.16
C LEU A 43 -7.09 -18.57 2.63
N ALA A 44 -6.77 -18.60 1.34
CA ALA A 44 -6.13 -19.77 0.71
C ALA A 44 -4.60 -19.71 0.74
N LEU A 45 -4.02 -18.55 1.07
CA LEU A 45 -2.58 -18.33 1.07
C LEU A 45 -1.96 -18.68 2.44
N SER A 46 -0.69 -19.07 2.43
CA SER A 46 0.15 -19.12 3.62
C SER A 46 0.71 -17.73 3.97
N ALA A 47 1.20 -17.57 5.20
CA ALA A 47 1.87 -16.33 5.62
C ALA A 47 3.07 -15.98 4.71
N GLY A 48 3.84 -17.00 4.27
CA GLY A 48 4.96 -16.81 3.35
C GLY A 48 4.55 -16.42 1.93
N GLU A 49 3.35 -16.81 1.48
CA GLU A 49 2.81 -16.36 0.20
C GLU A 49 2.22 -14.95 0.28
N ILE A 50 1.92 -14.43 1.48
CA ILE A 50 1.54 -13.04 1.69
C ILE A 50 2.78 -12.15 1.72
N TYR A 51 3.78 -12.51 2.55
CA TYR A 51 5.01 -11.75 2.69
C TYR A 51 6.20 -12.69 2.96
N ASN A 52 7.25 -12.57 2.13
CA ASN A 52 8.48 -13.34 2.27
C ASN A 52 9.70 -12.54 1.80
N ALA A 53 10.36 -11.87 2.73
CA ALA A 53 11.55 -11.06 2.43
C ALA A 53 12.78 -11.89 2.02
N ASP A 54 12.79 -13.21 2.31
CA ASP A 54 13.92 -14.07 2.02
C ASP A 54 13.80 -14.81 0.68
N ALA A 55 12.63 -14.72 0.02
CA ALA A 55 12.38 -15.27 -1.31
C ALA A 55 11.65 -14.26 -2.21
N PRO A 56 12.35 -13.24 -2.75
CA PRO A 56 11.76 -12.23 -3.61
C PRO A 56 10.99 -12.83 -4.80
N GLY A 57 9.81 -12.31 -5.08
CA GLY A 57 8.90 -12.78 -6.13
C GLY A 57 7.99 -13.93 -5.71
N SER A 58 8.14 -14.46 -4.50
CA SER A 58 7.32 -15.59 -4.02
C SER A 58 6.01 -15.15 -3.36
N SER A 59 5.88 -13.88 -2.98
CA SER A 59 4.78 -13.40 -2.17
C SER A 59 3.93 -12.33 -2.88
N VAL A 60 2.68 -12.18 -2.42
CA VAL A 60 1.75 -11.14 -2.91
C VAL A 60 2.34 -9.76 -2.69
N SER A 61 3.03 -9.53 -1.56
CA SER A 61 3.63 -8.24 -1.23
C SER A 61 4.65 -7.75 -2.26
N ASP A 62 5.28 -8.66 -3.03
CA ASP A 62 6.21 -8.29 -4.10
C ASP A 62 5.53 -7.59 -5.29
N ALA A 63 4.19 -7.72 -5.41
CA ALA A 63 3.40 -7.05 -6.44
C ALA A 63 2.66 -5.81 -5.92
N ILE A 64 2.81 -5.46 -4.63
CA ILE A 64 2.14 -4.32 -4.02
C ILE A 64 3.11 -3.13 -3.95
N VAL A 65 2.61 -1.98 -4.33
CA VAL A 65 3.37 -0.74 -4.45
C VAL A 65 2.76 0.33 -3.55
N SER A 66 3.57 0.97 -2.73
CA SER A 66 3.16 2.22 -2.08
C SER A 66 3.48 3.40 -2.98
N LEU A 67 2.48 4.21 -3.29
CA LEU A 67 2.61 5.45 -4.05
C LEU A 67 2.79 6.60 -3.07
N GLY A 68 4.04 6.90 -2.69
CA GLY A 68 4.36 8.01 -1.78
C GLY A 68 3.72 7.89 -0.40
N PHE A 69 3.33 6.70 0.06
CA PHE A 69 2.65 6.41 1.32
C PHE A 69 1.25 7.03 1.49
N TYR A 70 0.64 7.53 0.41
CA TYR A 70 -0.74 8.03 0.44
C TYR A 70 -1.72 7.15 -0.33
N CYS A 71 -1.21 6.30 -1.24
CA CYS A 71 -2.00 5.38 -2.03
C CYS A 71 -1.27 4.04 -2.22
N THR A 72 -2.03 3.03 -2.61
CA THR A 72 -1.51 1.71 -2.96
C THR A 72 -1.78 1.41 -4.43
N GLY A 73 -0.80 0.81 -5.11
CA GLY A 73 -0.94 0.24 -6.44
C GLY A 73 -0.66 -1.25 -6.43
N SER A 74 -1.12 -1.94 -7.47
CA SER A 74 -0.87 -3.37 -7.66
C SER A 74 -0.33 -3.62 -9.07
N ILE A 75 0.78 -4.33 -9.16
CA ILE A 75 1.34 -4.75 -10.45
C ILE A 75 0.47 -5.85 -11.05
N ILE A 76 0.01 -5.66 -12.29
CA ILE A 76 -0.93 -6.54 -12.97
C ILE A 76 -0.42 -7.10 -14.31
N SER A 77 0.84 -6.81 -14.67
CA SER A 77 1.43 -7.33 -15.93
C SER A 77 2.93 -7.60 -15.80
N ASP A 78 3.47 -8.36 -16.75
CA ASP A 78 4.90 -8.70 -16.83
C ASP A 78 5.77 -7.53 -17.35
N ASN A 79 5.17 -6.41 -17.70
CA ASN A 79 5.84 -5.20 -18.19
C ASN A 79 5.51 -3.96 -17.36
N GLY A 80 5.37 -4.12 -16.06
CA GLY A 80 5.31 -3.02 -15.10
C GLY A 80 4.00 -2.22 -15.09
N LEU A 81 2.91 -2.74 -15.69
CA LEU A 81 1.61 -2.09 -15.61
C LEU A 81 1.07 -2.24 -14.17
N MET A 82 0.67 -1.11 -13.59
CA MET A 82 0.17 -0.99 -12.23
C MET A 82 -1.20 -0.35 -12.23
N ILE A 83 -2.15 -0.94 -11.50
CA ILE A 83 -3.47 -0.35 -11.26
C ILE A 83 -3.52 0.29 -9.87
N THR A 84 -4.19 1.42 -9.77
CA THR A 84 -4.50 2.13 -8.53
C THR A 84 -5.86 2.84 -8.64
N ASN A 85 -6.26 3.61 -7.64
CA ASN A 85 -7.49 4.38 -7.69
C ASN A 85 -7.32 5.66 -8.52
N HIS A 86 -8.40 6.12 -9.15
CA HIS A 86 -8.41 7.37 -9.90
C HIS A 86 -8.13 8.57 -9.00
N HIS A 87 -8.70 8.62 -7.79
CA HIS A 87 -8.44 9.71 -6.86
C HIS A 87 -6.96 9.82 -6.47
N CYS A 88 -6.19 8.73 -6.54
CA CYS A 88 -4.73 8.72 -6.34
C CYS A 88 -3.97 9.35 -7.53
N ALA A 89 -4.60 9.38 -8.70
CA ALA A 89 -4.06 9.94 -9.93
C ALA A 89 -4.61 11.34 -10.24
N TYR A 90 -5.60 11.81 -9.50
CA TYR A 90 -6.35 13.04 -9.81
C TYR A 90 -5.43 14.24 -10.07
N SER A 91 -4.49 14.49 -9.18
CA SER A 91 -3.54 15.62 -9.30
C SER A 91 -2.62 15.48 -10.51
N ASP A 92 -2.23 14.26 -10.85
CA ASP A 92 -1.37 13.97 -11.99
C ASP A 92 -2.12 14.21 -13.30
N ILE A 93 -3.36 13.72 -13.40
CA ILE A 93 -4.25 13.90 -14.55
C ILE A 93 -4.53 15.40 -14.75
N TYR A 94 -4.82 16.11 -13.64
CA TYR A 94 -5.02 17.56 -13.69
C TYR A 94 -3.77 18.29 -14.20
N ALA A 95 -2.59 17.97 -13.66
CA ALA A 95 -1.33 18.61 -14.06
C ALA A 95 -0.93 18.35 -15.52
N MET A 96 -1.39 17.25 -16.11
CA MET A 96 -1.16 16.89 -17.50
C MET A 96 -2.22 17.47 -18.45
N SER A 97 -3.34 17.97 -17.93
CA SER A 97 -4.40 18.61 -18.73
C SER A 97 -3.92 19.93 -19.30
N THR A 98 -4.42 20.29 -20.48
CA THR A 98 -4.16 21.55 -21.18
C THR A 98 -5.48 22.25 -21.48
N PRO A 99 -5.47 23.54 -21.90
CA PRO A 99 -6.70 24.20 -22.35
C PRO A 99 -7.42 23.49 -23.51
N GLU A 100 -6.67 22.74 -24.34
CA GLU A 100 -7.19 21.98 -25.48
C GLU A 100 -7.67 20.60 -25.09
N HIS A 101 -7.11 20.02 -24.01
CA HIS A 101 -7.41 18.67 -23.54
C HIS A 101 -7.54 18.62 -22.03
N ASN A 102 -8.77 18.55 -21.55
CA ASN A 102 -9.06 18.34 -20.14
C ASN A 102 -9.19 16.84 -19.86
N TYR A 103 -8.08 16.21 -19.50
CA TYR A 103 -8.04 14.75 -19.23
C TYR A 103 -8.87 14.31 -18.01
N LEU A 104 -9.23 15.23 -17.11
CA LEU A 104 -10.19 14.90 -16.04
C LEU A 104 -11.61 14.70 -16.61
N GLU A 105 -12.00 15.44 -17.63
CA GLU A 105 -13.33 15.35 -18.25
C GLU A 105 -13.36 14.34 -19.42
N GLU A 106 -12.29 14.25 -20.20
CA GLU A 106 -12.21 13.41 -21.40
C GLU A 106 -11.76 11.99 -21.08
N GLY A 107 -11.04 11.81 -19.96
CA GLY A 107 -10.23 10.63 -19.70
C GLY A 107 -8.93 10.63 -20.51
N TYR A 108 -8.04 9.69 -20.18
CA TYR A 108 -6.80 9.48 -20.93
C TYR A 108 -6.54 7.99 -21.17
N TRP A 109 -6.11 7.64 -22.39
CA TRP A 109 -5.81 6.29 -22.80
C TRP A 109 -4.61 6.28 -23.74
N ALA A 110 -3.45 5.83 -23.25
CA ALA A 110 -2.28 5.56 -24.08
C ALA A 110 -2.48 4.23 -24.81
N VAL A 111 -2.69 4.27 -26.11
CA VAL A 111 -2.87 3.05 -26.93
C VAL A 111 -1.53 2.41 -27.31
N THR A 112 -0.42 3.12 -27.11
CA THR A 112 0.97 2.66 -27.34
C THR A 112 1.88 3.24 -26.24
N GLU A 113 3.03 2.62 -26.00
CA GLU A 113 3.96 3.03 -24.94
C GLU A 113 4.53 4.45 -25.17
N ASP A 114 4.70 4.88 -26.40
CA ASP A 114 5.15 6.24 -26.75
C ASP A 114 4.14 7.34 -26.40
N LEU A 115 2.88 6.98 -26.18
CA LEU A 115 1.84 7.90 -25.71
C LEU A 115 1.73 7.95 -24.19
N GLU A 116 2.39 7.07 -23.45
CA GLU A 116 2.36 7.08 -22.00
C GLU A 116 3.01 8.36 -21.45
N LYS A 117 2.30 9.05 -20.57
CA LYS A 117 2.72 10.38 -20.08
C LYS A 117 3.55 10.30 -18.81
N PRO A 118 4.79 10.77 -18.81
CA PRO A 118 5.62 10.84 -17.59
C PRO A 118 4.94 11.67 -16.49
N VAL A 119 5.07 11.21 -15.25
CA VAL A 119 4.55 11.88 -14.06
C VAL A 119 5.70 12.31 -13.16
N PRO A 120 6.24 13.52 -13.34
CA PRO A 120 7.36 14.00 -12.55
C PRO A 120 7.07 13.99 -11.04
N GLY A 121 8.01 13.46 -10.26
CA GLY A 121 7.93 13.45 -8.80
C GLY A 121 7.01 12.38 -8.21
N LYS A 122 6.40 11.52 -9.02
CA LYS A 122 5.68 10.35 -8.53
C LYS A 122 6.67 9.21 -8.28
N GLU A 123 6.52 8.56 -7.13
CA GLU A 123 7.44 7.51 -6.68
C GLU A 123 6.67 6.23 -6.36
N ALA A 124 7.25 5.10 -6.76
CA ALA A 124 6.75 3.76 -6.49
C ALA A 124 7.70 3.03 -5.54
N PHE A 125 7.23 2.75 -4.32
CA PHE A 125 7.99 2.09 -3.26
C PHE A 125 7.60 0.62 -3.17
N PHE A 126 8.55 -0.28 -3.43
CA PHE A 126 8.41 -1.71 -3.24
C PHE A 126 9.02 -2.13 -1.91
N LEU A 127 8.20 -2.66 -1.01
CA LEU A 127 8.66 -3.18 0.27
C LEU A 127 9.57 -4.39 0.06
N LYS A 128 10.81 -4.30 0.52
CA LYS A 128 11.77 -5.41 0.45
C LYS A 128 11.91 -6.13 1.78
N ARG A 129 11.95 -5.39 2.88
CA ARG A 129 12.13 -5.99 4.21
C ARG A 129 11.56 -5.11 5.31
N VAL A 130 11.02 -5.76 6.34
CA VAL A 130 10.66 -5.12 7.61
C VAL A 130 11.47 -5.79 8.72
N LEU A 131 12.18 -4.97 9.50
CA LEU A 131 13.06 -5.40 10.58
C LEU A 131 12.52 -4.88 11.93
N ASP A 132 12.43 -5.73 12.95
CA ASP A 132 12.23 -5.27 14.34
C ASP A 132 13.55 -4.68 14.85
N VAL A 133 13.58 -3.36 15.00
CA VAL A 133 14.74 -2.59 15.45
C VAL A 133 14.56 -2.03 16.86
N THR A 134 13.61 -2.55 17.62
CA THR A 134 13.26 -2.08 18.96
C THR A 134 14.47 -2.02 19.88
N ALA A 135 15.23 -3.12 19.97
CA ALA A 135 16.43 -3.18 20.82
C ALA A 135 17.54 -2.19 20.39
N GLU A 136 17.62 -1.87 19.11
CA GLU A 136 18.58 -0.90 18.60
C GLU A 136 18.16 0.54 18.95
N VAL A 137 16.88 0.85 18.84
CA VAL A 137 16.32 2.13 19.27
C VAL A 137 16.49 2.34 20.77
N GLU A 138 16.24 1.31 21.58
CA GLU A 138 16.42 1.38 23.04
C GLU A 138 17.89 1.64 23.41
N ARG A 139 18.81 0.95 22.77
CA ARG A 139 20.24 1.16 22.97
C ARG A 139 20.66 2.60 22.59
N LEU A 140 20.19 3.09 21.44
CA LEU A 140 20.49 4.47 21.01
C LEU A 140 19.94 5.50 22.01
N ARG A 141 18.75 5.28 22.57
CA ARG A 141 18.19 6.13 23.64
C ARG A 141 19.05 6.13 24.89
N ALA A 142 19.45 4.96 25.37
CA ALA A 142 20.29 4.82 26.54
C ALA A 142 21.65 5.51 26.37
N GLU A 143 22.26 5.47 25.19
CA GLU A 143 23.51 6.19 24.87
C GLU A 143 23.33 7.71 24.98
N TYR A 144 22.20 8.25 24.47
CA TYR A 144 21.90 9.69 24.60
C TYR A 144 21.63 10.08 26.04
N GLU A 145 20.88 9.30 26.81
CA GLU A 145 20.64 9.54 28.24
C GLU A 145 21.93 9.53 29.05
N ALA A 146 22.81 8.59 28.78
CA ALA A 146 24.13 8.51 29.43
C ALA A 146 25.03 9.74 29.14
N SER A 147 24.81 10.39 27.99
CA SER A 147 25.48 11.66 27.63
C SER A 147 24.77 12.90 28.17
N GLY A 148 23.70 12.75 28.95
CA GLY A 148 22.89 13.85 29.47
C GLY A 148 21.99 14.51 28.41
N GLN A 149 21.73 13.84 27.28
CA GLN A 149 20.90 14.35 26.19
C GLN A 149 19.58 13.56 26.08
N VAL A 150 18.54 14.23 25.59
CA VAL A 150 17.26 13.59 25.25
C VAL A 150 17.20 13.34 23.74
N LEU A 151 16.98 12.09 23.34
CA LEU A 151 16.77 11.72 21.97
C LEU A 151 15.28 11.85 21.58
N GLY A 152 14.93 12.97 20.95
CA GLY A 152 13.58 13.18 20.43
C GLY A 152 13.28 12.28 19.23
N SER A 153 11.99 11.94 19.03
CA SER A 153 11.55 10.98 18.00
C SER A 153 12.03 11.33 16.59
N ARG A 154 11.96 12.60 16.18
CA ARG A 154 12.42 13.04 14.85
C ARG A 154 13.92 12.78 14.64
N LYS A 155 14.75 13.09 15.64
CA LYS A 155 16.19 12.85 15.55
C LYS A 155 16.51 11.36 15.54
N MET A 156 15.79 10.59 16.33
CA MET A 156 15.89 9.12 16.36
C MET A 156 15.58 8.52 14.98
N SER A 157 14.42 8.87 14.38
CA SER A 157 14.06 8.40 13.03
C SER A 157 15.16 8.77 12.04
N TYR A 158 15.57 10.02 11.99
CA TYR A 158 16.62 10.47 11.08
C TYR A 158 17.93 9.68 11.21
N LEU A 159 18.38 9.40 12.44
CA LEU A 159 19.63 8.66 12.66
C LEU A 159 19.52 7.20 12.22
N MET A 160 18.41 6.55 12.56
CA MET A 160 18.15 5.17 12.22
C MET A 160 17.99 5.00 10.69
N GLU A 161 17.15 5.81 10.07
CA GLU A 161 16.87 5.77 8.63
C GLU A 161 18.15 6.05 7.83
N LYS A 162 18.93 7.07 8.21
CA LYS A 162 20.23 7.39 7.58
C LYS A 162 21.20 6.21 7.65
N LYS A 163 21.28 5.53 8.81
CA LYS A 163 22.13 4.36 8.97
C LYS A 163 21.72 3.24 8.02
N TYR A 164 20.44 2.85 8.06
CA TYR A 164 19.92 1.74 7.24
C TYR A 164 20.02 2.05 5.74
N LYS A 165 19.78 3.30 5.33
CA LYS A 165 19.98 3.73 3.94
C LYS A 165 21.44 3.60 3.51
N ALA A 166 22.39 3.98 4.36
CA ALA A 166 23.81 3.83 4.06
C ALA A 166 24.27 2.36 4.00
N ASP A 167 23.72 1.52 4.89
CA ASP A 167 24.09 0.11 5.00
C ASP A 167 23.48 -0.75 3.87
N THR A 168 22.31 -0.38 3.35
CA THR A 168 21.55 -1.19 2.40
C THR A 168 21.43 -0.60 0.98
N GLY A 169 21.63 0.70 0.83
CA GLY A 169 21.34 1.42 -0.42
C GLY A 169 19.85 1.60 -0.72
N MET A 170 18.95 1.15 0.19
CA MET A 170 17.51 1.26 0.04
C MET A 170 16.97 2.48 0.79
N GLU A 171 15.80 2.96 0.41
CA GLU A 171 15.06 3.91 1.25
C GLU A 171 14.57 3.20 2.51
N ALA A 172 14.71 3.88 3.64
CA ALA A 172 14.47 3.33 4.96
C ALA A 172 13.53 4.22 5.77
N PHE A 173 12.49 3.64 6.37
CA PHE A 173 11.50 4.36 7.18
C PHE A 173 11.29 3.68 8.52
N LEU A 174 11.45 4.44 9.60
CA LEU A 174 11.24 3.97 10.96
C LEU A 174 9.81 4.22 11.40
N SER A 175 9.10 3.15 11.73
CA SER A 175 7.74 3.20 12.27
C SER A 175 7.73 2.85 13.75
N SER A 176 7.00 3.65 14.55
CA SER A 176 6.73 3.36 15.96
C SER A 176 5.33 2.77 16.09
N MET A 177 5.22 1.64 16.75
CA MET A 177 3.96 0.93 16.99
C MET A 177 3.67 0.85 18.49
N TRP A 178 2.37 0.74 18.83
CA TRP A 178 1.86 0.58 20.19
C TRP A 178 2.46 1.60 21.17
N ALA A 179 2.32 2.90 20.80
CA ALA A 179 2.82 4.02 21.60
C ALA A 179 4.34 3.96 21.91
N GLY A 180 5.13 3.32 21.07
CA GLY A 180 6.58 3.25 21.22
C GLY A 180 7.10 1.97 21.89
N GLU A 181 6.25 0.98 22.06
CA GLU A 181 6.68 -0.35 22.56
C GLU A 181 7.47 -1.14 21.52
N LYS A 182 7.23 -0.87 20.23
CA LYS A 182 7.92 -1.51 19.13
C LYS A 182 8.34 -0.52 18.05
N TYR A 183 9.47 -0.81 17.43
CA TYR A 183 10.01 -0.05 16.31
C TYR A 183 10.34 -0.98 15.15
N TYR A 184 9.82 -0.66 13.97
CA TYR A 184 10.09 -1.41 12.76
C TYR A 184 10.77 -0.51 11.73
N MET A 185 11.82 -1.03 11.11
CA MET A 185 12.49 -0.42 9.97
C MET A 185 12.01 -1.09 8.69
N SER A 186 11.31 -0.34 7.84
CA SER A 186 10.88 -0.80 6.52
C SER A 186 11.88 -0.33 5.47
N LEU A 187 12.34 -1.26 4.64
CA LEU A 187 13.30 -1.01 3.56
C LEU A 187 12.58 -1.12 2.21
N TYR A 188 12.77 -0.11 1.35
CA TYR A 188 12.10 -0.02 0.06
C TYR A 188 13.09 0.20 -1.08
N GLU A 189 12.83 -0.47 -2.19
CA GLU A 189 13.36 -0.10 -3.49
C GLU A 189 12.39 0.88 -4.13
N VAL A 190 12.92 1.96 -4.73
CA VAL A 190 12.09 3.07 -5.23
C VAL A 190 12.34 3.30 -6.70
N TYR A 191 11.27 3.42 -7.47
CA TYR A 191 11.29 3.77 -8.88
C TYR A 191 10.65 5.13 -9.09
N THR A 192 11.24 5.97 -9.94
CA THR A 192 10.86 7.37 -10.16
C THR A 192 10.38 7.68 -11.57
N ASP A 193 10.57 6.79 -12.55
CA ASP A 193 9.95 6.92 -13.88
C ASP A 193 8.61 6.18 -13.93
N LEU A 194 7.55 6.87 -13.52
CA LEU A 194 6.18 6.41 -13.65
C LEU A 194 5.49 7.20 -14.76
N ARG A 195 4.72 6.48 -15.60
CA ARG A 195 3.97 7.08 -16.71
C ARG A 195 2.50 6.72 -16.61
N LEU A 196 1.62 7.71 -16.79
CA LEU A 196 0.18 7.49 -16.86
C LEU A 196 -0.16 6.77 -18.15
N VAL A 197 -0.86 5.64 -18.03
CA VAL A 197 -1.32 4.81 -19.16
C VAL A 197 -2.79 5.03 -19.41
N ALA A 198 -3.61 4.98 -18.35
CA ALA A 198 -5.05 5.14 -18.50
C ALA A 198 -5.69 5.73 -17.24
N ALA A 199 -6.70 6.57 -17.49
CA ALA A 199 -7.60 7.07 -16.47
C ALA A 199 -8.96 7.37 -17.12
N PRO A 200 -10.07 6.82 -16.61
CA PRO A 200 -11.40 7.20 -17.09
C PRO A 200 -11.70 8.67 -16.74
N PRO A 201 -12.66 9.31 -17.41
CA PRO A 201 -13.11 10.62 -17.04
C PRO A 201 -13.69 10.64 -15.61
N VAL A 202 -13.57 11.77 -14.91
CA VAL A 202 -14.05 11.90 -13.53
C VAL A 202 -15.54 11.59 -13.37
N SER A 203 -16.34 11.85 -14.42
CA SER A 203 -17.76 11.50 -14.45
C SER A 203 -18.04 9.98 -14.35
N VAL A 204 -17.05 9.15 -14.65
CA VAL A 204 -17.09 7.69 -14.47
C VAL A 204 -16.35 7.28 -13.19
N ALA A 205 -15.20 7.91 -12.92
CA ALA A 205 -14.36 7.56 -11.80
C ALA A 205 -14.94 7.97 -10.45
N ALA A 206 -15.69 9.07 -10.39
CA ALA A 206 -16.29 9.63 -9.18
C ALA A 206 -17.80 9.94 -9.39
N PHE A 207 -18.52 9.05 -10.05
CA PHE A 207 -19.96 9.19 -10.26
C PHE A 207 -20.70 9.30 -8.93
N GLY A 208 -21.58 10.33 -8.79
CA GLY A 208 -22.25 10.63 -7.53
C GLY A 208 -21.48 11.57 -6.59
N GLY A 209 -20.17 11.76 -6.85
CA GLY A 209 -19.30 12.63 -6.05
C GLY A 209 -19.09 12.16 -4.62
N ASP A 210 -18.46 13.00 -3.79
CA ASP A 210 -18.10 12.65 -2.41
C ASP A 210 -19.30 12.50 -1.48
N VAL A 211 -20.38 13.23 -1.74
CA VAL A 211 -21.59 13.19 -0.90
C VAL A 211 -22.29 11.83 -0.97
N ASP A 212 -22.35 11.24 -2.15
CA ASP A 212 -23.04 9.99 -2.39
C ASP A 212 -22.11 8.76 -2.34
N ASN A 213 -20.85 8.96 -2.00
CA ASN A 213 -19.84 7.91 -1.97
C ASN A 213 -20.17 6.76 -0.97
N TRP A 214 -20.97 7.06 0.04
CA TRP A 214 -21.41 6.10 1.06
C TRP A 214 -22.83 5.59 0.83
N GLU A 215 -23.54 6.13 -0.14
CA GLU A 215 -24.90 5.78 -0.41
C GLU A 215 -25.02 4.77 -1.56
N TRP A 216 -26.13 4.08 -1.55
CA TRP A 216 -26.48 3.11 -2.56
C TRP A 216 -27.29 3.77 -3.70
N PRO A 217 -27.12 3.33 -4.96
CA PRO A 217 -26.09 2.44 -5.49
C PRO A 217 -24.80 3.18 -5.86
N GLN A 218 -23.66 2.61 -5.50
CA GLN A 218 -22.36 3.06 -5.98
C GLN A 218 -22.06 2.38 -7.33
N GLN A 219 -21.92 3.16 -8.38
CA GLN A 219 -21.65 2.67 -9.74
C GLN A 219 -20.60 3.54 -10.40
N TYR A 220 -19.35 3.47 -9.91
CA TYR A 220 -18.24 4.21 -10.48
C TYR A 220 -17.01 3.31 -10.63
N SER A 221 -16.07 3.74 -11.49
CA SER A 221 -14.80 3.06 -11.71
C SER A 221 -13.66 3.95 -11.23
N ASP A 222 -13.42 3.95 -9.92
CA ASP A 222 -12.31 4.67 -9.29
C ASP A 222 -11.00 3.94 -9.56
N SER A 223 -10.52 4.04 -10.81
CA SER A 223 -9.31 3.35 -11.27
C SER A 223 -8.45 4.23 -12.15
N ALA A 224 -7.13 4.08 -12.03
CA ALA A 224 -6.13 4.62 -12.93
C ALA A 224 -5.01 3.60 -13.12
N THR A 225 -4.30 3.71 -14.22
CA THR A 225 -3.23 2.79 -14.56
C THR A 225 -1.96 3.56 -14.89
N TYR A 226 -0.87 3.16 -14.29
CA TYR A 226 0.48 3.62 -14.57
C TYR A 226 1.33 2.47 -15.10
N ARG A 227 2.43 2.81 -15.77
CA ARG A 227 3.54 1.88 -16.01
C ARG A 227 4.79 2.42 -15.35
N ILE A 228 5.53 1.51 -14.70
CA ILE A 228 6.83 1.77 -14.14
C ILE A 228 7.88 1.48 -15.23
N TYR A 229 8.88 2.35 -15.31
CA TYR A 229 10.02 2.23 -16.22
C TYR A 229 11.33 2.18 -15.46
N THR A 230 12.32 1.54 -16.04
CA THR A 230 13.68 1.37 -15.48
C THR A 230 14.72 1.70 -16.52
N ALA A 231 15.96 1.90 -16.12
CA ALA A 231 17.08 1.84 -17.05
C ALA A 231 17.10 0.49 -17.80
N PRO A 232 17.78 0.40 -18.97
CA PRO A 232 17.85 -0.83 -19.74
C PRO A 232 18.43 -2.05 -19.00
N ASP A 233 19.23 -1.82 -17.97
CA ASP A 233 19.79 -2.86 -17.09
C ASP A 233 18.81 -3.31 -15.97
N GLY A 234 17.63 -2.70 -15.89
CA GLY A 234 16.60 -2.98 -14.88
C GLY A 234 16.75 -2.19 -13.58
N SER A 235 17.76 -1.35 -13.44
CA SER A 235 17.94 -0.52 -12.25
C SER A 235 16.93 0.65 -12.21
N PRO A 236 16.55 1.13 -11.01
CA PRO A 236 15.79 2.36 -10.85
C PRO A 236 16.49 3.53 -11.55
N ALA A 237 15.74 4.35 -12.26
CA ALA A 237 16.26 5.51 -12.97
C ALA A 237 15.22 6.63 -13.02
N ASP A 238 15.68 7.86 -13.10
CA ASP A 238 14.85 9.01 -13.43
C ASP A 238 14.35 8.91 -14.87
N TYR A 239 13.31 9.68 -15.20
CA TYR A 239 12.74 9.68 -16.53
C TYR A 239 13.79 9.85 -17.62
N SER A 240 13.78 8.92 -18.58
CA SER A 240 14.55 8.97 -19.80
C SER A 240 13.76 8.34 -20.96
N GLY A 241 13.96 8.85 -22.19
CA GLY A 241 13.41 8.22 -23.40
C GLY A 241 14.00 6.83 -23.68
N ASP A 242 15.16 6.50 -23.11
CA ASP A 242 15.82 5.20 -23.26
C ASP A 242 15.36 4.16 -22.24
N ASN A 243 14.58 4.57 -21.23
CA ASN A 243 14.07 3.65 -20.23
C ASN A 243 13.09 2.64 -20.83
N VAL A 244 13.09 1.44 -20.27
CA VAL A 244 12.28 0.31 -20.69
C VAL A 244 11.23 -0.04 -19.62
N PRO A 245 10.10 -0.66 -19.98
CA PRO A 245 9.12 -1.13 -19.02
C PRO A 245 9.74 -2.03 -17.95
N PHE A 246 9.40 -1.77 -16.68
CA PHE A 246 9.82 -2.55 -15.54
C PHE A 246 9.38 -4.02 -15.68
N LYS A 247 10.27 -4.95 -15.34
CA LYS A 247 9.98 -6.38 -15.28
C LYS A 247 9.84 -6.83 -13.83
N PRO A 248 8.61 -6.94 -13.32
CA PRO A 248 8.38 -7.31 -11.93
C PRO A 248 8.71 -8.77 -11.67
N LEU A 249 9.13 -9.08 -10.45
CA LEU A 249 9.31 -10.46 -9.98
C LEU A 249 7.96 -11.16 -9.73
N ARG A 250 6.92 -10.38 -9.45
CA ARG A 250 5.56 -10.85 -9.17
C ARG A 250 4.54 -9.87 -9.76
N LYS A 251 3.44 -10.42 -10.25
CA LYS A 251 2.22 -9.68 -10.61
C LYS A 251 1.02 -10.34 -9.96
N LEU A 252 -0.07 -9.61 -9.83
CA LEU A 252 -1.37 -10.14 -9.46
C LEU A 252 -2.16 -10.49 -10.72
N GLU A 253 -2.86 -11.61 -10.67
CA GLU A 253 -3.79 -12.01 -11.72
C GLU A 253 -5.15 -11.34 -11.50
N ILE A 254 -5.75 -10.82 -12.59
CA ILE A 254 -7.11 -10.27 -12.54
C ILE A 254 -8.10 -11.43 -12.64
N SER A 255 -8.92 -11.61 -11.60
CA SER A 255 -10.00 -12.58 -11.62
C SER A 255 -11.30 -11.94 -12.09
N LEU A 256 -12.01 -12.61 -13.00
CA LEU A 256 -13.37 -12.25 -13.45
C LEU A 256 -14.45 -13.10 -12.76
N GLU A 257 -14.08 -13.97 -11.81
CA GLU A 257 -15.03 -14.84 -11.10
C GLU A 257 -15.86 -14.06 -10.07
N GLY A 258 -15.44 -12.85 -9.70
CA GLY A 258 -16.07 -12.04 -8.68
C GLY A 258 -15.83 -12.57 -7.27
N TYR A 259 -16.62 -12.08 -6.33
CA TYR A 259 -16.59 -12.47 -4.91
C TYR A 259 -18.01 -12.57 -4.35
N LYS A 260 -18.16 -13.22 -3.20
CA LYS A 260 -19.44 -13.44 -2.52
C LYS A 260 -19.36 -12.86 -1.10
N PRO A 261 -20.52 -12.51 -0.50
CA PRO A 261 -20.54 -12.16 0.92
C PRO A 261 -19.94 -13.27 1.78
N GLY A 262 -18.95 -12.92 2.60
CA GLY A 262 -18.22 -13.84 3.47
C GLY A 262 -16.91 -14.38 2.89
N ASP A 263 -16.58 -14.07 1.64
CA ASP A 263 -15.24 -14.36 1.09
C ASP A 263 -14.17 -13.55 1.83
N PHE A 264 -12.99 -14.13 1.97
CA PHE A 264 -11.85 -13.45 2.57
C PHE A 264 -11.29 -12.38 1.62
N THR A 265 -11.07 -11.18 2.14
CA THR A 265 -10.47 -10.07 1.40
C THR A 265 -9.32 -9.46 2.19
N MET A 266 -8.31 -8.96 1.48
CA MET A 266 -7.20 -8.15 2.02
C MET A 266 -7.19 -6.78 1.33
N VAL A 267 -6.81 -5.75 2.07
CA VAL A 267 -6.66 -4.36 1.62
C VAL A 267 -5.22 -3.88 1.85
#